data_4744007f5d8d71ab9c7da8becb5646ba
#
_entry.id   4744007f5d8d71ab9c7da8becb5646ba
#
_cell.length_a   1.000
_cell.length_b   1.000
_cell.length_c   1.000
_cell.angle_alpha   90.00
_cell.angle_beta   90.00
_cell.angle_gamma   90.00
#
_symmetry.space_group_name_H-M   'P 1'
#
loop_
_entity.id
_entity.type
_entity.pdbx_description
1 polymer ?
#
loop_
_entity_poly.entity_id
_entity_poly.type
_entity_poly.pdbx_seq_one_letter_code
_entity_poly.pdbx_strand_id
1 'polypeptide(L)'
;MKLKDKFNILPLPVQFALIGGALFIGYKIVGSLFKSGSEQLTTNVLTTNEDDIKKFAKQGLTPSFEISQYPMFANIIYESTKYGIGDSYGTVADTLKQLKNNLDVALLIRAYGTKQNYVFGIPTGEKKDLFTNIQSELGNEYGGLTSYRITQINNNWNSKGITYKL
;
A
#
# COMPACT_ATOMS: atom_id res chain seq x y z
N MET A 1 -5.54 -27.54 24.30
CA MET A 1 -6.50 -27.14 23.25
C MET A 1 -6.00 -25.85 22.62
N LYS A 2 -5.62 -25.85 21.34
CA LYS A 2 -5.05 -24.68 20.66
C LYS A 2 -6.16 -23.67 20.34
N LEU A 3 -5.83 -22.38 20.29
CA LEU A 3 -6.79 -21.29 20.04
C LEU A 3 -7.62 -21.52 18.76
N LYS A 4 -7.01 -22.15 17.76
CA LYS A 4 -7.60 -22.53 16.47
C LYS A 4 -8.77 -23.52 16.62
N ASP A 5 -8.69 -24.44 17.59
CA ASP A 5 -9.72 -25.47 17.80
C ASP A 5 -10.97 -24.87 18.43
N LYS A 6 -10.80 -23.81 19.27
CA LYS A 6 -11.91 -23.07 19.88
C LYS A 6 -12.67 -22.19 18.87
N PHE A 7 -11.97 -21.65 17.89
CA PHE A 7 -12.57 -20.81 16.84
C PHE A 7 -13.51 -21.60 15.94
N ASN A 8 -13.10 -22.81 15.54
CA ASN A 8 -13.88 -23.66 14.64
C ASN A 8 -15.16 -24.26 15.27
N ILE A 9 -15.31 -24.18 16.60
CA ILE A 9 -16.50 -24.65 17.32
C ILE A 9 -17.61 -23.57 17.36
N LEU A 10 -17.26 -22.31 17.02
CA LEU A 10 -18.23 -21.21 17.06
C LEU A 10 -19.16 -21.27 15.83
N PRO A 11 -20.44 -20.89 15.97
CA PRO A 11 -21.33 -20.74 14.84
C PRO A 11 -20.77 -19.75 13.81
N LEU A 12 -20.93 -20.04 12.52
CA LEU A 12 -20.45 -19.22 11.39
C LEU A 12 -20.71 -17.71 11.56
N PRO A 13 -21.90 -17.23 11.98
CA PRO A 13 -22.13 -15.80 12.19
C PRO A 13 -21.23 -15.18 13.27
N VAL A 14 -20.87 -15.96 14.30
CA VAL A 14 -19.97 -15.51 15.38
C VAL A 14 -18.52 -15.47 14.90
N GLN A 15 -18.11 -16.41 14.05
CA GLN A 15 -16.79 -16.39 13.42
C GLN A 15 -16.65 -15.14 12.53
N PHE A 16 -17.65 -14.82 11.72
CA PHE A 16 -17.67 -13.59 10.90
C PHE A 16 -17.69 -12.31 11.73
N ALA A 17 -18.42 -12.29 12.84
CA ALA A 17 -18.44 -11.15 13.76
C ALA A 17 -17.08 -10.94 14.44
N LEU A 18 -16.37 -12.00 14.80
CA LEU A 18 -15.03 -11.93 15.39
C LEU A 18 -13.99 -11.48 14.36
N ILE A 19 -14.07 -11.97 13.13
CA ILE A 19 -13.19 -11.54 12.02
C ILE A 19 -13.51 -10.08 11.66
N GLY A 20 -14.78 -9.72 11.52
CA GLY A 20 -15.22 -8.35 11.24
C GLY A 20 -14.89 -7.39 12.38
N GLY A 21 -15.04 -7.83 13.64
CA GLY A 21 -14.68 -7.06 14.83
C GLY A 21 -13.16 -6.82 14.93
N ALA A 22 -12.34 -7.83 14.62
CA ALA A 22 -10.88 -7.69 14.59
C ALA A 22 -10.43 -6.71 13.47
N LEU A 23 -11.09 -6.75 12.31
CA LEU A 23 -10.85 -5.80 11.22
C LEU A 23 -11.28 -4.39 11.61
N PHE A 24 -12.39 -4.23 12.35
CA PHE A 24 -12.89 -2.93 12.81
C PHE A 24 -12.03 -2.33 13.93
N ILE A 25 -11.52 -3.17 14.85
CA ILE A 25 -10.58 -2.74 15.90
C ILE A 25 -9.23 -2.37 15.28
N GLY A 26 -8.73 -3.15 14.33
CA GLY A 26 -7.54 -2.83 13.55
C GLY A 26 -7.68 -1.49 12.82
N TYR A 27 -8.85 -1.20 12.26
CA TYR A 27 -9.18 0.07 11.62
C TYR A 27 -9.10 1.27 12.59
N LYS A 28 -9.61 1.15 13.83
CA LYS A 28 -9.51 2.22 14.83
C LYS A 28 -8.09 2.44 15.34
N ILE A 29 -7.32 1.38 15.56
CA ILE A 29 -5.92 1.47 16.02
C ILE A 29 -5.05 2.10 14.94
N VAL A 30 -5.22 1.69 13.69
CA VAL A 30 -4.50 2.26 12.54
C VAL A 30 -4.89 3.73 12.35
N GLY A 31 -6.17 4.10 12.50
CA GLY A 31 -6.62 5.50 12.43
C GLY A 31 -6.02 6.40 13.52
N SER A 32 -5.67 5.86 14.69
CA SER A 32 -5.04 6.62 15.77
C SER A 32 -3.53 6.81 15.58
N LEU A 33 -2.84 5.87 14.94
CA LEU A 33 -1.41 5.97 14.65
C LEU A 33 -1.08 6.99 13.56
N PHE A 34 -2.04 7.32 12.70
CA PHE A 34 -1.86 8.29 11.61
C PHE A 34 -2.36 9.72 11.93
N LYS A 35 -2.84 9.99 13.15
CA LYS A 35 -3.22 11.35 13.59
C LYS A 35 -2.04 12.29 13.86
N SER A 36 -0.82 11.79 13.82
CA SER A 36 0.40 12.57 14.06
C SER A 36 1.03 12.99 12.72
N GLY A 37 0.50 14.03 12.12
CA GLY A 37 1.01 14.59 10.88
C GLY A 37 -0.12 15.27 10.08
N SER A 38 -0.69 16.34 10.67
CA SER A 38 -1.71 17.15 10.02
C SER A 38 -1.09 17.96 8.89
N GLU A 39 -1.15 17.46 7.67
CA GLU A 39 -1.07 18.29 6.48
C GLU A 39 -2.19 17.87 5.55
N GLN A 40 -2.89 18.87 4.99
CA GLN A 40 -4.03 18.72 4.11
C GLN A 40 -3.70 17.77 2.95
N LEU A 41 -4.01 16.49 3.16
CA LEU A 41 -4.05 15.50 2.10
C LEU A 41 -5.16 15.95 1.15
N THR A 42 -4.86 16.01 -0.12
CA THR A 42 -5.88 16.27 -1.14
C THR A 42 -7.00 15.25 -0.95
N THR A 43 -8.12 15.73 -0.50
CA THR A 43 -9.28 14.98 0.03
C THR A 43 -9.75 13.86 -0.92
N ASN A 44 -9.50 14.01 -2.22
CA ASN A 44 -9.97 13.09 -3.25
C ASN A 44 -9.24 11.74 -3.30
N VAL A 45 -7.92 11.69 -3.11
CA VAL A 45 -7.14 10.45 -3.18
C VAL A 45 -7.42 9.56 -1.96
N LEU A 46 -7.61 10.16 -0.79
CA LEU A 46 -7.88 9.41 0.44
C LEU A 46 -9.30 8.85 0.47
N THR A 47 -10.31 9.59 0.03
CA THR A 47 -11.69 9.11 -0.03
C THR A 47 -11.83 7.93 -0.99
N THR A 48 -11.26 8.03 -2.19
CA THR A 48 -11.27 6.94 -3.18
C THR A 48 -10.60 5.68 -2.64
N ASN A 49 -9.47 5.83 -1.95
CA ASN A 49 -8.75 4.70 -1.38
C ASN A 49 -9.47 4.03 -0.20
N GLU A 50 -10.15 4.79 0.66
CA GLU A 50 -10.98 4.24 1.74
C GLU A 50 -12.16 3.43 1.17
N ASP A 51 -12.76 3.89 0.08
CA ASP A 51 -13.84 3.17 -0.58
C ASP A 51 -13.36 1.90 -1.25
N ASP A 52 -12.18 1.91 -1.86
CA ASP A 52 -11.52 0.72 -2.39
C ASP A 52 -11.23 -0.32 -1.30
N ILE A 53 -10.69 0.09 -0.15
CA ILE A 53 -10.45 -0.80 0.98
C ILE A 53 -11.76 -1.46 1.44
N LYS A 54 -12.82 -0.67 1.62
CA LYS A 54 -14.15 -1.19 2.01
C LYS A 54 -14.72 -2.13 0.94
N LYS A 55 -14.58 -1.79 -0.33
CA LYS A 55 -15.02 -2.60 -1.47
C LYS A 55 -14.34 -3.96 -1.48
N PHE A 56 -13.01 -3.99 -1.40
CA PHE A 56 -12.25 -5.23 -1.43
C PHE A 56 -12.47 -6.09 -0.18
N ALA A 57 -12.61 -5.49 0.99
CA ALA A 57 -12.99 -6.21 2.20
C ALA A 57 -14.39 -6.84 2.08
N LYS A 58 -15.37 -6.14 1.48
CA LYS A 58 -16.71 -6.69 1.20
C LYS A 58 -16.67 -7.85 0.19
N GLN A 59 -15.70 -7.87 -0.72
CA GLN A 59 -15.46 -8.97 -1.65
C GLN A 59 -14.77 -10.18 -0.99
N GLY A 60 -14.51 -10.13 0.32
CA GLY A 60 -13.88 -11.21 1.07
C GLY A 60 -12.35 -11.24 0.97
N LEU A 61 -11.71 -10.22 0.40
CA LEU A 61 -10.26 -10.13 0.42
C LEU A 61 -9.77 -9.81 1.82
N THR A 62 -8.69 -10.49 2.22
CA THR A 62 -7.99 -10.25 3.48
C THR A 62 -6.59 -9.73 3.21
N PRO A 63 -6.04 -8.89 4.11
CA PRO A 63 -4.64 -8.47 4.01
C PRO A 63 -3.71 -9.69 4.02
N SER A 64 -2.73 -9.69 3.13
CA SER A 64 -1.74 -10.79 3.05
C SER A 64 -0.60 -10.62 4.04
N PHE A 65 -0.51 -9.46 4.66
CA PHE A 65 0.51 -9.08 5.62
C PHE A 65 -0.13 -8.49 6.87
N GLU A 66 0.61 -8.47 7.97
CA GLU A 66 0.22 -7.71 9.16
C GLU A 66 0.05 -6.23 8.80
N ILE A 67 -0.97 -5.59 9.37
CA ILE A 67 -1.31 -4.18 9.04
C ILE A 67 -0.12 -3.24 9.31
N SER A 68 0.69 -3.53 10.31
CA SER A 68 1.91 -2.79 10.64
C SER A 68 3.01 -2.86 9.59
N GLN A 69 2.97 -3.82 8.66
CA GLN A 69 3.97 -3.97 7.61
C GLN A 69 3.76 -3.00 6.44
N TYR A 70 2.52 -2.56 6.18
CA TYR A 70 2.26 -1.62 5.08
C TYR A 70 2.97 -0.26 5.27
N PRO A 71 3.00 0.36 6.45
CA PRO A 71 3.85 1.53 6.71
C PRO A 71 5.35 1.27 6.47
N MET A 72 5.84 0.07 6.78
CA MET A 72 7.23 -0.31 6.50
C MET A 72 7.49 -0.38 5.00
N PHE A 73 6.61 -1.02 4.23
CA PHE A 73 6.70 -1.06 2.76
C PHE A 73 6.65 0.34 2.15
N ALA A 74 5.72 1.18 2.63
CA ALA A 74 5.61 2.57 2.20
C ALA A 74 6.89 3.36 2.46
N ASN A 75 7.51 3.16 3.62
CA ASN A 75 8.78 3.80 3.96
C ASN A 75 9.94 3.28 3.11
N ILE A 76 10.03 1.97 2.89
CA ILE A 76 11.04 1.37 2.00
C ILE A 76 10.96 1.98 0.61
N ILE A 77 9.74 2.08 0.05
CA ILE A 77 9.54 2.68 -1.27
C ILE A 77 9.96 4.15 -1.27
N TYR A 78 9.51 4.92 -0.27
CA TYR A 78 9.84 6.35 -0.18
C TYR A 78 11.34 6.60 -0.07
N GLU A 79 12.02 5.92 0.85
CA GLU A 79 13.46 6.08 1.04
C GLU A 79 14.28 5.60 -0.18
N SER A 80 13.75 4.63 -0.93
CA SER A 80 14.36 4.13 -2.16
C SER A 80 14.16 5.04 -3.38
N THR A 81 13.28 6.04 -3.28
CA THR A 81 12.95 6.97 -4.38
C THR A 81 13.24 8.43 -4.04
N LYS A 82 13.63 8.72 -2.80
CA LYS A 82 13.67 10.08 -2.26
C LYS A 82 14.72 11.00 -2.89
N TYR A 83 15.83 10.47 -3.35
CA TYR A 83 16.98 11.30 -3.78
C TYR A 83 17.28 11.25 -5.27
N GLY A 84 16.68 10.35 -6.03
CA GLY A 84 16.78 10.28 -7.49
C GLY A 84 18.16 9.92 -8.05
N ILE A 85 19.17 9.61 -7.20
CA ILE A 85 20.52 9.22 -7.61
C ILE A 85 20.95 7.98 -6.83
N GLY A 86 21.24 6.91 -7.56
CA GLY A 86 21.71 5.65 -6.98
C GLY A 86 20.62 4.84 -6.31
N ASP A 87 19.38 5.08 -6.70
CA ASP A 87 18.21 4.54 -6.07
C ASP A 87 18.07 3.03 -6.23
N SER A 88 17.53 2.43 -5.17
CA SER A 88 17.25 1.00 -5.14
C SER A 88 15.93 0.68 -5.86
N TYR A 89 15.78 1.07 -7.14
CA TYR A 89 14.57 0.77 -7.92
C TYR A 89 14.23 -0.72 -7.98
N GLY A 90 15.24 -1.59 -7.83
CA GLY A 90 15.04 -3.02 -7.59
C GLY A 90 14.25 -3.28 -6.32
N THR A 91 14.62 -2.63 -5.23
CA THR A 91 13.93 -2.74 -3.92
C THR A 91 12.48 -2.27 -4.02
N VAL A 92 12.20 -1.17 -4.73
CA VAL A 92 10.84 -0.71 -5.00
C VAL A 92 10.03 -1.79 -5.75
N ALA A 93 10.59 -2.29 -6.86
CA ALA A 93 9.92 -3.31 -7.66
C ALA A 93 9.69 -4.60 -6.87
N ASP A 94 10.65 -5.04 -6.07
CA ASP A 94 10.52 -6.25 -5.27
C ASP A 94 9.51 -6.08 -4.13
N THR A 95 9.44 -4.90 -3.51
CA THR A 95 8.41 -4.58 -2.52
C THR A 95 7.01 -4.63 -3.13
N LEU A 96 6.82 -3.99 -4.29
CA LEU A 96 5.52 -3.98 -4.98
C LEU A 96 5.11 -5.37 -5.49
N LYS A 97 6.05 -6.16 -5.97
CA LYS A 97 5.80 -7.55 -6.42
C LYS A 97 5.42 -8.51 -5.28
N GLN A 98 5.70 -8.18 -4.02
CA GLN A 98 5.26 -9.00 -2.87
C GLN A 98 3.75 -8.94 -2.63
N LEU A 99 3.07 -7.86 -3.02
CA LEU A 99 1.63 -7.69 -2.84
C LEU A 99 0.87 -8.81 -3.56
N LYS A 100 -0.19 -9.34 -2.95
CA LYS A 100 -0.87 -10.55 -3.41
C LYS A 100 -2.28 -10.30 -3.93
N ASN A 101 -2.91 -9.17 -3.56
CA ASN A 101 -4.27 -8.86 -3.97
C ASN A 101 -4.52 -7.33 -3.97
N ASN A 102 -5.69 -6.92 -4.46
CA ASN A 102 -6.07 -5.51 -4.54
C ASN A 102 -6.14 -4.81 -3.17
N LEU A 103 -6.52 -5.54 -2.12
CA LEU A 103 -6.59 -4.98 -0.77
C LEU A 103 -5.19 -4.62 -0.25
N ASP A 104 -4.17 -5.44 -0.56
CA ASP A 104 -2.78 -5.12 -0.19
C ASP A 104 -2.33 -3.81 -0.84
N VAL A 105 -2.64 -3.61 -2.12
CA VAL A 105 -2.30 -2.38 -2.85
C VAL A 105 -3.03 -1.18 -2.23
N ALA A 106 -4.32 -1.29 -1.96
CA ALA A 106 -5.10 -0.23 -1.34
C ALA A 106 -4.55 0.13 0.06
N LEU A 107 -4.17 -0.86 0.86
CA LEU A 107 -3.56 -0.64 2.18
C LEU A 107 -2.19 0.03 2.07
N LEU A 108 -1.40 -0.34 1.07
CA LEU A 108 -0.10 0.31 0.81
C LEU A 108 -0.29 1.77 0.37
N ILE A 109 -1.24 2.07 -0.53
CA ILE A 109 -1.56 3.45 -0.94
C ILE A 109 -1.95 4.29 0.29
N ARG A 110 -2.80 3.76 1.17
CA ARG A 110 -3.18 4.42 2.41
C ARG A 110 -1.99 4.67 3.33
N ALA A 111 -1.14 3.67 3.51
CA ALA A 111 0.03 3.77 4.36
C ALA A 111 1.08 4.75 3.81
N TYR A 112 1.19 4.84 2.49
CA TYR A 112 2.08 5.80 1.84
C TYR A 112 1.56 7.23 2.00
N GLY A 113 0.26 7.44 1.79
CA GLY A 113 -0.36 8.75 1.78
C GLY A 113 0.25 9.65 0.70
N THR A 114 0.68 10.86 1.10
CA THR A 114 1.49 11.74 0.27
C THR A 114 2.82 12.04 0.95
N LYS A 115 3.90 12.05 0.17
CA LYS A 115 5.26 12.28 0.65
C LYS A 115 5.88 13.49 -0.04
N GLN A 116 6.74 14.20 0.70
CA GLN A 116 7.53 15.31 0.16
C GLN A 116 8.41 14.82 -1.00
N ASN A 117 8.33 15.52 -2.13
CA ASN A 117 9.20 15.26 -3.27
C ASN A 117 10.54 16.00 -3.13
N TYR A 118 11.62 15.39 -3.61
CA TYR A 118 12.95 15.96 -3.61
C TYR A 118 13.56 15.90 -5.01
N VAL A 119 14.37 16.89 -5.36
CA VAL A 119 15.22 16.89 -6.54
C VAL A 119 16.64 17.17 -6.07
N PHE A 120 17.55 16.22 -6.29
CA PHE A 120 18.94 16.29 -5.82
C PHE A 120 19.05 16.59 -4.30
N GLY A 121 18.16 15.99 -3.49
CA GLY A 121 18.14 16.18 -2.05
C GLY A 121 17.51 17.50 -1.58
N ILE A 122 17.02 18.34 -2.48
CA ILE A 122 16.36 19.61 -2.16
C ILE A 122 14.84 19.38 -2.21
N PRO A 123 14.09 19.72 -1.14
CA PRO A 123 12.63 19.61 -1.17
C PRO A 123 12.04 20.59 -2.19
N THR A 124 11.16 20.08 -3.06
CA THR A 124 10.52 20.89 -4.12
C THR A 124 9.28 21.64 -3.66
N GLY A 125 8.78 21.37 -2.44
CA GLY A 125 7.47 21.88 -1.97
C GLY A 125 6.30 21.04 -2.46
N GLU A 126 6.49 20.20 -3.47
CA GLU A 126 5.48 19.30 -4.01
C GLU A 126 5.38 18.02 -3.18
N LYS A 127 4.15 17.51 -3.03
CA LYS A 127 3.90 16.19 -2.43
C LYS A 127 3.34 15.25 -3.47
N LYS A 128 3.83 14.01 -3.47
CA LYS A 128 3.41 12.96 -4.40
C LYS A 128 2.76 11.80 -3.64
N ASP A 129 1.67 11.27 -4.20
CA ASP A 129 1.14 9.97 -3.79
C ASP A 129 2.05 8.82 -4.28
N LEU A 130 1.72 7.59 -3.86
CA LEU A 130 2.50 6.40 -4.19
C LEU A 130 2.70 6.23 -5.70
N PHE A 131 1.62 6.32 -6.49
CA PHE A 131 1.69 6.03 -7.92
C PHE A 131 2.38 7.15 -8.69
N THR A 132 2.05 8.39 -8.39
CA THR A 132 2.72 9.57 -8.96
C THR A 132 4.22 9.54 -8.66
N ASN A 133 4.59 9.17 -7.42
CA ASN A 133 6.00 9.05 -7.06
C ASN A 133 6.69 7.94 -7.86
N ILE A 134 6.12 6.73 -7.89
CA ILE A 134 6.71 5.60 -8.63
C ILE A 134 6.82 5.92 -10.13
N GLN A 135 5.78 6.48 -10.73
CA GLN A 135 5.78 6.84 -12.15
C GLN A 135 6.83 7.91 -12.47
N SER A 136 6.98 8.91 -11.60
CA SER A 136 7.98 9.96 -11.82
C SER A 136 9.41 9.46 -11.67
N GLU A 137 9.66 8.59 -10.70
CA GLU A 137 11.01 8.11 -10.40
C GLU A 137 11.41 6.93 -11.32
N LEU A 138 10.54 5.95 -11.46
CA LEU A 138 10.78 4.85 -12.39
C LEU A 138 10.50 5.23 -13.86
N GLY A 139 9.67 6.25 -14.15
CA GLY A 139 9.37 6.75 -15.50
C GLY A 139 10.48 7.60 -16.12
N ASN A 140 11.36 8.19 -15.32
CA ASN A 140 12.43 9.09 -15.78
C ASN A 140 13.82 8.43 -15.82
N GLU A 141 13.92 7.14 -15.55
CA GLU A 141 15.19 6.42 -15.60
C GLU A 141 15.77 6.43 -17.02
N TYR A 142 17.01 6.83 -17.17
CA TYR A 142 17.72 6.95 -18.44
C TYR A 142 17.57 5.71 -19.35
N GLY A 143 17.06 5.90 -20.56
CA GLY A 143 17.17 4.93 -21.64
C GLY A 143 16.10 3.84 -21.73
N GLY A 144 14.91 4.00 -21.16
CA GLY A 144 13.78 3.08 -21.38
C GLY A 144 13.75 1.85 -20.46
N LEU A 145 14.68 1.74 -19.51
CA LEU A 145 14.73 0.66 -18.52
C LEU A 145 13.56 0.73 -17.51
N THR A 146 12.95 1.87 -17.36
CA THR A 146 11.84 2.14 -16.45
C THR A 146 10.53 1.55 -16.89
N SER A 147 10.24 1.63 -18.18
CA SER A 147 9.07 0.96 -18.72
C SER A 147 9.16 -0.56 -18.47
N TYR A 148 10.38 -1.12 -18.43
CA TYR A 148 10.61 -2.52 -18.12
C TYR A 148 10.22 -2.88 -16.67
N ARG A 149 10.64 -2.10 -15.67
CA ARG A 149 10.28 -2.39 -14.26
C ARG A 149 8.79 -2.22 -13.99
N ILE A 150 8.21 -1.13 -14.48
CA ILE A 150 6.76 -0.90 -14.40
C ILE A 150 6.02 -2.05 -15.11
N THR A 151 6.47 -2.45 -16.28
CA THR A 151 5.91 -3.59 -17.01
C THR A 151 6.01 -4.88 -16.21
N GLN A 152 7.15 -5.16 -15.58
CA GLN A 152 7.32 -6.34 -14.72
C GLN A 152 6.37 -6.32 -13.51
N ILE A 153 6.21 -5.17 -12.84
CA ILE A 153 5.29 -5.02 -11.71
C ILE A 153 3.86 -5.25 -12.19
N ASN A 154 3.44 -4.59 -13.26
CA ASN A 154 2.09 -4.74 -13.82
C ASN A 154 1.80 -6.18 -14.26
N ASN A 155 2.76 -6.88 -14.87
CA ASN A 155 2.61 -8.28 -15.25
C ASN A 155 2.50 -9.18 -14.03
N ASN A 156 3.31 -8.96 -12.98
CA ASN A 156 3.21 -9.70 -11.72
C ASN A 156 1.88 -9.45 -11.02
N TRP A 157 1.40 -8.21 -10.99
CA TRP A 157 0.09 -7.86 -10.43
C TRP A 157 -1.05 -8.51 -11.21
N ASN A 158 -1.01 -8.44 -12.54
CA ASN A 158 -1.99 -9.10 -13.40
C ASN A 158 -2.09 -10.60 -13.15
N SER A 159 -0.95 -11.29 -13.01
CA SER A 159 -0.91 -12.73 -12.74
C SER A 159 -1.54 -13.11 -11.39
N LYS A 160 -1.69 -12.15 -10.48
CA LYS A 160 -2.33 -12.29 -9.17
C LYS A 160 -3.76 -11.75 -9.12
N GLY A 161 -4.31 -11.29 -10.24
CA GLY A 161 -5.63 -10.67 -10.29
C GLY A 161 -5.69 -9.26 -9.67
N ILE A 162 -4.54 -8.61 -9.46
CA ILE A 162 -4.48 -7.22 -9.03
C ILE A 162 -4.82 -6.33 -10.22
N THR A 163 -5.82 -5.46 -10.06
CA THR A 163 -6.36 -4.60 -11.12
C THR A 163 -5.74 -3.22 -11.17
N TYR A 164 -4.99 -2.84 -10.15
CA TYR A 164 -4.21 -1.61 -10.15
C TYR A 164 -3.12 -1.64 -11.24
N LYS A 165 -2.77 -0.46 -11.75
CA LYS A 165 -1.73 -0.26 -12.77
C LYS A 165 -0.81 0.89 -12.37
N LEU A 166 0.48 0.70 -12.59
CA LEU A 166 1.48 1.76 -12.52
C LEU A 166 1.66 2.40 -13.89
#